data_bf685b4a38fd2b79e750fce6f6727024
#
_entry.id   bf685b4a38fd2b79e750fce6f6727024
#
_cell.length_a   1.000
_cell.length_b   1.000
_cell.length_c   1.000
_cell.angle_alpha   90.00
_cell.angle_beta   90.00
_cell.angle_gamma   90.00
#
_symmetry.space_group_name_H-M   'P 1'
#
loop_
_entity.id
_entity.type
_entity.pdbx_description
1 polymer ?
#
loop_
_entity_poly.entity_id
_entity_poly.type
_entity_poly.pdbx_seq_one_letter_code
_entity_poly.pdbx_strand_id
1 'polypeptide(L)'
;MATPPDTGWLLRLPNYVGDTVCALPAMQRLAAAGPLLALGRPWALPLLAAAGIAARPYPKDLAARVTALREAAATLGTRRILLLTQSLSSALEARLAGLRPRGYAKDGRGWLLAESTGPAPAGHLVAGYAGLVEGLPGVAPAASVWTPPWPGPRADPAHLAAARQRLDARLGRGGRYALLVPRAGGGHGGASKDWPPFAALLPLLQRAGLRVLMAPGPGEAAAFAQAAPAAELLEGLDLAALGLLAAGASVVLAPDCGPAHLAAAAGAPLVAVFGPTSPARCRPWSPRAQVLGGDGHWPERAEVEAALLRCLAHHPEPGP
;
A
#
# COMPACT_ATOMS: atom_id res chain seq x y z
N MET A 1 -16.56 -32.98 -22.70
CA MET A 1 -15.26 -32.44 -22.20
C MET A 1 -15.50 -31.80 -20.86
N ALA A 2 -14.87 -32.29 -19.80
CA ALA A 2 -14.96 -31.65 -18.49
C ALA A 2 -14.30 -30.25 -18.57
N THR A 3 -15.01 -29.22 -18.14
CA THR A 3 -14.43 -27.88 -17.97
C THR A 3 -13.21 -27.98 -17.03
N PRO A 4 -12.05 -27.48 -17.43
CA PRO A 4 -10.87 -27.53 -16.53
C PRO A 4 -11.25 -26.90 -15.18
N PRO A 5 -10.69 -27.40 -14.07
CA PRO A 5 -11.02 -26.86 -12.75
C PRO A 5 -10.74 -25.35 -12.72
N ASP A 6 -11.74 -24.58 -12.26
CA ASP A 6 -11.68 -23.13 -12.09
C ASP A 6 -10.70 -22.78 -10.95
N THR A 7 -9.39 -22.79 -11.23
CA THR A 7 -8.33 -22.66 -10.24
C THR A 7 -7.81 -21.22 -10.10
N GLY A 8 -8.12 -20.35 -11.07
CA GLY A 8 -7.65 -18.96 -11.05
C GLY A 8 -8.53 -18.02 -10.23
N TRP A 9 -7.98 -16.87 -9.85
CA TRP A 9 -8.70 -15.79 -9.18
C TRP A 9 -8.51 -14.45 -9.89
N LEU A 10 -9.62 -13.76 -10.13
CA LEU A 10 -9.56 -12.32 -10.37
C LEU A 10 -9.59 -11.57 -9.03
N LEU A 11 -8.92 -10.42 -8.97
CA LEU A 11 -9.02 -9.50 -7.84
C LEU A 11 -9.55 -8.14 -8.28
N ARG A 12 -10.51 -7.59 -7.56
CA ARG A 12 -10.84 -6.17 -7.62
C ARG A 12 -10.12 -5.44 -6.50
N LEU A 13 -9.09 -4.65 -6.86
CA LEU A 13 -8.23 -3.95 -5.89
C LEU A 13 -8.97 -2.85 -5.14
N PRO A 14 -8.53 -2.48 -3.94
CA PRO A 14 -8.95 -1.25 -3.28
C PRO A 14 -8.64 -0.01 -4.13
N ASN A 15 -9.26 1.12 -3.78
CA ASN A 15 -9.08 2.36 -4.52
C ASN A 15 -7.95 3.25 -3.96
N TYR A 16 -7.40 2.92 -2.80
CA TYR A 16 -6.37 3.68 -2.11
C TYR A 16 -5.07 2.89 -1.99
N VAL A 17 -3.95 3.61 -2.00
CA VAL A 17 -2.60 3.02 -1.92
C VAL A 17 -2.44 2.22 -0.63
N GLY A 18 -2.77 2.81 0.53
CA GLY A 18 -2.63 2.17 1.83
C GLY A 18 -3.40 0.85 1.92
N ASP A 19 -4.68 0.85 1.48
CA ASP A 19 -5.51 -0.36 1.46
C ASP A 19 -4.92 -1.45 0.54
N THR A 20 -4.42 -1.05 -0.64
CA THR A 20 -3.80 -1.99 -1.58
C THR A 20 -2.52 -2.60 -0.97
N VAL A 21 -1.70 -1.80 -0.30
CA VAL A 21 -0.51 -2.29 0.40
C VAL A 21 -0.88 -3.23 1.56
N CYS A 22 -1.89 -2.89 2.36
CA CYS A 22 -2.39 -3.76 3.42
C CYS A 22 -2.93 -5.11 2.90
N ALA A 23 -3.39 -5.15 1.66
CA ALA A 23 -3.87 -6.37 1.03
C ALA A 23 -2.74 -7.24 0.41
N LEU A 24 -1.50 -6.73 0.25
CA LEU A 24 -0.40 -7.48 -0.36
C LEU A 24 -0.15 -8.86 0.24
N PRO A 25 -0.12 -9.04 1.59
CA PRO A 25 0.10 -10.38 2.17
C PRO A 25 -0.97 -11.40 1.75
N ALA A 26 -2.24 -10.99 1.70
CA ALA A 26 -3.34 -11.84 1.27
C ALA A 26 -3.26 -12.15 -0.24
N MET A 27 -2.93 -11.14 -1.06
CA MET A 27 -2.75 -11.32 -2.51
C MET A 27 -1.59 -12.26 -2.84
N GLN A 28 -0.47 -12.17 -2.12
CA GLN A 28 0.68 -13.07 -2.32
C GLN A 28 0.39 -14.51 -1.92
N ARG A 29 -0.35 -14.73 -0.82
CA ARG A 29 -0.83 -16.06 -0.43
C ARG A 29 -1.71 -16.67 -1.53
N LEU A 30 -2.62 -15.87 -2.09
CA LEU A 30 -3.49 -16.31 -3.16
C LEU A 30 -2.72 -16.57 -4.46
N ALA A 31 -1.75 -15.72 -4.81
CA ALA A 31 -0.86 -15.91 -5.97
C ALA A 31 0.02 -17.16 -5.83
N ALA A 32 0.38 -17.54 -4.60
CA ALA A 32 1.11 -18.78 -4.34
C ALA A 32 0.25 -20.04 -4.55
N ALA A 33 -1.06 -19.93 -4.36
CA ALA A 33 -2.01 -21.02 -4.53
C ALA A 33 -2.44 -21.26 -5.98
N GLY A 34 -2.26 -20.29 -6.88
CA GLY A 34 -2.65 -20.45 -8.29
C GLY A 34 -2.61 -19.18 -9.11
N PRO A 35 -3.07 -19.25 -10.37
CA PRO A 35 -3.11 -18.10 -11.27
C PRO A 35 -3.94 -16.94 -10.70
N LEU A 36 -3.40 -15.72 -10.76
CA LEU A 36 -4.00 -14.52 -10.20
C LEU A 36 -3.86 -13.34 -11.17
N LEU A 37 -4.95 -12.60 -11.37
CA LEU A 37 -4.94 -11.35 -12.14
C LEU A 37 -5.73 -10.28 -11.39
N ALA A 38 -5.07 -9.17 -11.06
CA ALA A 38 -5.67 -8.06 -10.36
C ALA A 38 -6.16 -6.96 -11.33
N LEU A 39 -7.28 -6.32 -11.00
CA LEU A 39 -7.77 -5.14 -11.70
C LEU A 39 -7.86 -3.96 -10.74
N GLY A 40 -7.20 -2.85 -11.07
CA GLY A 40 -7.11 -1.68 -10.21
C GLY A 40 -6.78 -0.38 -10.93
N ARG A 41 -6.61 0.68 -10.15
CA ARG A 41 -6.21 1.98 -10.68
C ARG A 41 -4.82 1.89 -11.33
N PRO A 42 -4.52 2.68 -12.38
CA PRO A 42 -3.24 2.63 -13.08
C PRO A 42 -2.00 2.77 -12.18
N TRP A 43 -2.07 3.58 -11.13
CA TRP A 43 -0.97 3.75 -10.17
C TRP A 43 -0.60 2.45 -9.42
N ALA A 44 -1.52 1.47 -9.32
CA ALA A 44 -1.27 0.22 -8.61
C ALA A 44 -0.42 -0.77 -9.43
N LEU A 45 -0.34 -0.61 -10.76
CA LEU A 45 0.33 -1.57 -11.64
C LEU A 45 1.83 -1.71 -11.33
N PRO A 46 2.61 -0.61 -11.23
CA PRO A 46 4.03 -0.70 -10.85
C PRO A 46 4.24 -1.34 -9.48
N LEU A 47 3.39 -0.99 -8.50
CA LEU A 47 3.44 -1.56 -7.15
C LEU A 47 3.24 -3.08 -7.17
N LEU A 48 2.23 -3.55 -7.91
CA LEU A 48 1.90 -4.97 -7.98
C LEU A 48 2.91 -5.78 -8.80
N ALA A 49 3.43 -5.23 -9.89
CA ALA A 49 4.50 -5.86 -10.65
C ALA A 49 5.73 -6.08 -9.76
N ALA A 50 6.12 -5.09 -8.96
CA ALA A 50 7.18 -5.22 -7.96
C ALA A 50 6.81 -6.17 -6.80
N ALA A 51 5.53 -6.45 -6.57
CA ALA A 51 5.07 -7.48 -5.64
C ALA A 51 4.95 -8.87 -6.27
N GLY A 52 5.22 -9.02 -7.57
CA GLY A 52 5.09 -10.28 -8.32
C GLY A 52 3.65 -10.67 -8.64
N ILE A 53 2.76 -9.70 -8.78
CA ILE A 53 1.33 -9.88 -9.02
C ILE A 53 0.95 -9.25 -10.37
N ALA A 54 0.44 -10.05 -11.30
CA ALA A 54 -0.06 -9.55 -12.58
C ALA A 54 -1.27 -8.64 -12.36
N ALA A 55 -1.29 -7.49 -13.05
CA ALA A 55 -2.37 -6.53 -12.91
C ALA A 55 -2.72 -5.85 -14.25
N ARG A 56 -3.99 -5.45 -14.36
CA ARG A 56 -4.53 -4.66 -15.48
C ARG A 56 -5.24 -3.40 -14.98
N PRO A 57 -5.32 -2.34 -15.80
CA PRO A 57 -6.07 -1.14 -15.45
C PRO A 57 -7.56 -1.45 -15.27
N TYR A 58 -8.18 -0.81 -14.28
CA TYR A 58 -9.63 -0.82 -14.09
C TYR A 58 -10.20 0.50 -14.58
N PRO A 59 -11.06 0.50 -15.63
CA PRO A 59 -11.57 1.72 -16.24
C PRO A 59 -12.43 2.57 -15.30
N LYS A 60 -12.74 3.81 -15.72
CA LYS A 60 -13.66 4.69 -14.97
C LYS A 60 -15.11 4.47 -15.32
N ASP A 61 -15.40 4.18 -16.60
CA ASP A 61 -16.74 3.95 -17.13
C ASP A 61 -17.29 2.56 -16.76
N LEU A 62 -18.58 2.45 -16.46
CA LEU A 62 -19.21 1.20 -16.03
C LEU A 62 -19.18 0.11 -17.12
N ALA A 63 -19.51 0.45 -18.35
CA ALA A 63 -19.52 -0.53 -19.44
C ALA A 63 -18.11 -1.05 -19.71
N ALA A 64 -17.12 -0.15 -19.73
CA ALA A 64 -15.72 -0.51 -19.86
C ALA A 64 -15.22 -1.38 -18.70
N ARG A 65 -15.69 -1.16 -17.45
CA ARG A 65 -15.38 -2.01 -16.29
C ARG A 65 -15.88 -3.43 -16.47
N VAL A 66 -17.15 -3.57 -16.89
CA VAL A 66 -17.77 -4.88 -17.12
C VAL A 66 -17.02 -5.62 -18.24
N THR A 67 -16.66 -4.92 -19.32
CA THR A 67 -15.86 -5.48 -20.42
C THR A 67 -14.49 -5.94 -19.92
N ALA A 68 -13.75 -5.10 -19.20
CA ALA A 68 -12.44 -5.43 -18.65
C ALA A 68 -12.49 -6.65 -17.70
N LEU A 69 -13.54 -6.77 -16.89
CA LEU A 69 -13.76 -7.95 -16.05
C LEU A 69 -13.99 -9.22 -16.87
N ARG A 70 -14.78 -9.16 -17.93
CA ARG A 70 -15.04 -10.30 -18.84
C ARG A 70 -13.77 -10.74 -19.57
N GLU A 71 -13.01 -9.80 -20.10
CA GLU A 71 -11.75 -10.08 -20.80
C GLU A 71 -10.70 -10.68 -19.85
N ALA A 72 -10.57 -10.15 -18.64
CA ALA A 72 -9.68 -10.70 -17.64
C ALA A 72 -10.11 -12.12 -17.22
N ALA A 73 -11.40 -12.36 -17.07
CA ALA A 73 -11.96 -13.67 -16.76
C ALA A 73 -11.68 -14.70 -17.88
N ALA A 74 -11.87 -14.28 -19.13
CA ALA A 74 -11.58 -15.12 -20.30
C ALA A 74 -10.08 -15.45 -20.39
N THR A 75 -9.19 -14.45 -20.15
CA THR A 75 -7.74 -14.65 -20.15
C THR A 75 -7.30 -15.68 -19.10
N LEU A 76 -7.92 -15.65 -17.93
CA LEU A 76 -7.56 -16.52 -16.80
C LEU A 76 -8.33 -17.85 -16.79
N GLY A 77 -9.38 -17.98 -17.60
CA GLY A 77 -10.26 -19.15 -17.63
C GLY A 77 -11.05 -19.31 -16.33
N THR A 78 -11.44 -18.24 -15.67
CA THR A 78 -12.13 -18.27 -14.36
C THR A 78 -13.36 -17.39 -14.34
N ARG A 79 -14.32 -17.75 -13.48
CA ARG A 79 -15.44 -16.87 -13.11
C ARG A 79 -15.32 -16.37 -11.66
N ARG A 80 -14.31 -16.76 -10.93
CA ARG A 80 -14.11 -16.42 -9.52
C ARG A 80 -13.44 -15.04 -9.40
N ILE A 81 -14.07 -14.16 -8.65
CA ILE A 81 -13.49 -12.83 -8.34
C ILE A 81 -13.56 -12.56 -6.85
N LEU A 82 -12.42 -12.16 -6.28
CA LEU A 82 -12.33 -11.69 -4.92
C LEU A 82 -12.41 -10.16 -4.91
N LEU A 83 -13.40 -9.62 -4.18
CA LEU A 83 -13.61 -8.19 -4.03
C LEU A 83 -12.88 -7.69 -2.78
N LEU A 84 -11.72 -7.06 -2.97
CA LEU A 84 -11.01 -6.37 -1.88
C LEU A 84 -11.66 -5.03 -1.53
N THR A 85 -12.54 -4.52 -2.40
CA THR A 85 -13.44 -3.40 -2.10
C THR A 85 -14.67 -3.88 -1.34
N GLN A 86 -15.34 -2.94 -0.64
CA GLN A 86 -16.58 -3.24 0.11
C GLN A 86 -17.81 -2.56 -0.48
N SER A 87 -17.71 -1.89 -1.64
CA SER A 87 -18.83 -1.16 -2.25
C SER A 87 -19.85 -2.09 -2.92
N LEU A 88 -21.11 -1.66 -2.91
CA LEU A 88 -22.20 -2.32 -3.65
C LEU A 88 -21.90 -2.37 -5.15
N SER A 89 -21.37 -1.26 -5.71
CA SER A 89 -21.07 -1.16 -7.14
C SER A 89 -20.08 -2.23 -7.61
N SER A 90 -19.05 -2.55 -6.83
CA SER A 90 -18.06 -3.57 -7.23
C SER A 90 -18.67 -4.99 -7.31
N ALA A 91 -19.64 -5.30 -6.44
CA ALA A 91 -20.35 -6.57 -6.50
C ALA A 91 -21.31 -6.63 -7.68
N LEU A 92 -22.00 -5.52 -7.97
CA LEU A 92 -22.88 -5.40 -9.13
C LEU A 92 -22.11 -5.52 -10.45
N GLU A 93 -21.00 -4.79 -10.58
CA GLU A 93 -20.10 -4.86 -11.75
C GLU A 93 -19.62 -6.30 -12.02
N ALA A 94 -19.23 -7.02 -10.97
CA ALA A 94 -18.84 -8.43 -11.08
C ALA A 94 -20.00 -9.32 -11.55
N ARG A 95 -21.22 -9.12 -11.03
CA ARG A 95 -22.41 -9.86 -11.47
C ARG A 95 -22.78 -9.57 -12.92
N LEU A 96 -22.75 -8.30 -13.33
CA LEU A 96 -22.99 -7.89 -14.73
C LEU A 96 -21.95 -8.48 -15.67
N ALA A 97 -20.73 -8.71 -15.22
CA ALA A 97 -19.69 -9.40 -15.96
C ALA A 97 -19.89 -10.93 -16.00
N GLY A 98 -20.88 -11.49 -15.31
CA GLY A 98 -21.14 -12.93 -15.23
C GLY A 98 -20.21 -13.68 -14.28
N LEU A 99 -19.54 -12.94 -13.37
CA LEU A 99 -18.61 -13.51 -12.41
C LEU A 99 -19.28 -13.97 -11.12
N ARG A 100 -18.53 -14.71 -10.29
CA ARG A 100 -18.93 -15.22 -8.97
C ARG A 100 -18.15 -14.45 -7.88
N PRO A 101 -18.68 -13.31 -7.41
CA PRO A 101 -17.95 -12.50 -6.44
C PRO A 101 -17.94 -13.13 -5.06
N ARG A 102 -16.75 -13.13 -4.44
CA ARG A 102 -16.50 -13.44 -3.03
C ARG A 102 -16.08 -12.14 -2.32
N GLY A 103 -16.55 -11.94 -1.09
CA GLY A 103 -16.19 -10.75 -0.31
C GLY A 103 -16.96 -10.65 1.00
N TYR A 104 -16.70 -9.59 1.76
CA TYR A 104 -17.47 -9.28 2.97
C TYR A 104 -18.86 -8.73 2.64
N ALA A 105 -19.86 -9.18 3.37
CA ALA A 105 -21.19 -8.60 3.34
C ALA A 105 -21.18 -7.26 4.08
N LYS A 106 -21.30 -6.16 3.35
CA LYS A 106 -21.39 -4.80 3.86
C LYS A 106 -22.35 -3.98 3.00
N ASP A 107 -22.95 -2.95 3.55
CA ASP A 107 -23.82 -2.00 2.87
C ASP A 107 -24.92 -2.69 2.03
N GLY A 108 -25.47 -3.79 2.55
CA GLY A 108 -26.55 -4.54 1.91
C GLY A 108 -26.15 -5.38 0.70
N ARG A 109 -24.87 -5.46 0.29
CA ARG A 109 -24.45 -6.16 -0.93
C ARG A 109 -24.39 -7.71 -0.83
N GLY A 110 -24.71 -8.28 0.35
CA GLY A 110 -24.59 -9.73 0.60
C GLY A 110 -25.29 -10.59 -0.44
N TRP A 111 -26.45 -10.19 -0.96
CA TRP A 111 -27.21 -10.89 -1.99
C TRP A 111 -26.55 -10.90 -3.37
N LEU A 112 -25.64 -9.98 -3.65
CA LEU A 112 -24.84 -9.97 -4.88
C LEU A 112 -23.62 -10.89 -4.79
N LEU A 113 -23.19 -11.29 -3.60
CA LEU A 113 -22.04 -12.19 -3.45
C LEU A 113 -22.43 -13.62 -3.78
N ALA A 114 -21.58 -14.34 -4.51
CA ALA A 114 -21.70 -15.78 -4.69
C ALA A 114 -21.20 -16.51 -3.44
N GLU A 115 -20.21 -15.92 -2.78
CA GLU A 115 -19.65 -16.42 -1.52
C GLU A 115 -19.46 -15.23 -0.56
N SER A 116 -20.20 -15.20 0.51
CA SER A 116 -20.03 -14.21 1.58
C SER A 116 -19.14 -14.77 2.68
N THR A 117 -18.14 -14.00 3.10
CA THR A 117 -17.28 -14.30 4.25
C THR A 117 -17.79 -13.69 5.55
N GLY A 118 -19.08 -13.30 5.57
CA GLY A 118 -19.67 -12.61 6.71
C GLY A 118 -19.37 -11.10 6.74
N PRO A 119 -19.58 -10.43 7.87
CA PRO A 119 -19.20 -9.03 8.04
C PRO A 119 -17.68 -8.89 8.08
N ALA A 120 -17.16 -7.73 7.64
CA ALA A 120 -15.73 -7.45 7.77
C ALA A 120 -15.32 -7.41 9.26
N PRO A 121 -14.21 -8.04 9.64
CA PRO A 121 -13.76 -8.04 11.03
C PRO A 121 -13.42 -6.62 11.50
N ALA A 122 -13.63 -6.36 12.80
CA ALA A 122 -13.39 -5.04 13.41
C ALA A 122 -11.89 -4.71 13.60
N GLY A 123 -10.99 -5.65 13.37
CA GLY A 123 -9.56 -5.50 13.61
C GLY A 123 -8.81 -4.73 12.52
N HIS A 124 -7.51 -4.93 12.50
CA HIS A 124 -6.58 -4.30 11.57
C HIS A 124 -6.88 -4.66 10.11
N LEU A 125 -6.70 -3.73 9.17
CA LEU A 125 -6.97 -3.92 7.73
C LEU A 125 -6.27 -5.14 7.14
N VAL A 126 -5.01 -5.40 7.52
CA VAL A 126 -4.25 -6.58 7.05
C VAL A 126 -4.96 -7.88 7.45
N ALA A 127 -5.44 -7.98 8.70
CA ALA A 127 -6.21 -9.13 9.16
C ALA A 127 -7.54 -9.25 8.42
N GLY A 128 -8.19 -8.11 8.13
CA GLY A 128 -9.39 -8.07 7.30
C GLY A 128 -9.15 -8.66 5.92
N TYR A 129 -8.09 -8.28 5.24
CA TYR A 129 -7.76 -8.84 3.92
C TYR A 129 -7.34 -10.31 4.00
N ALA A 130 -6.59 -10.70 5.05
CA ALA A 130 -6.23 -12.10 5.26
C ALA A 130 -7.46 -13.01 5.40
N GLY A 131 -8.49 -12.57 6.13
CA GLY A 131 -9.74 -13.32 6.31
C GLY A 131 -10.51 -13.58 5.01
N LEU A 132 -10.32 -12.75 3.97
CA LEU A 132 -10.95 -12.98 2.67
C LEU A 132 -10.39 -14.20 1.93
N VAL A 133 -9.14 -14.56 2.17
CA VAL A 133 -8.45 -15.68 1.50
C VAL A 133 -8.30 -16.90 2.41
N GLU A 134 -8.63 -16.76 3.68
CA GLU A 134 -8.55 -17.87 4.66
C GLU A 134 -9.50 -19.01 4.27
N GLY A 135 -9.03 -20.24 4.39
CA GLY A 135 -9.79 -21.43 4.04
C GLY A 135 -10.00 -21.67 2.55
N LEU A 136 -9.45 -20.83 1.65
CA LEU A 136 -9.47 -21.09 0.23
C LEU A 136 -8.54 -22.25 -0.12
N PRO A 137 -8.94 -23.16 -1.06
CA PRO A 137 -8.11 -24.29 -1.48
C PRO A 137 -6.71 -23.83 -1.94
N GLY A 138 -5.67 -24.49 -1.43
CA GLY A 138 -4.28 -24.21 -1.77
C GLY A 138 -3.67 -22.96 -1.12
N VAL A 139 -4.46 -22.16 -0.43
CA VAL A 139 -3.95 -20.98 0.28
C VAL A 139 -3.37 -21.38 1.64
N ALA A 140 -2.05 -21.21 1.79
CA ALA A 140 -1.38 -21.50 3.06
C ALA A 140 -1.86 -20.52 4.17
N PRO A 141 -1.84 -20.92 5.44
CA PRO A 141 -2.09 -20.04 6.58
C PRO A 141 -1.18 -18.81 6.56
N ALA A 142 -1.59 -17.74 7.24
CA ALA A 142 -0.73 -16.58 7.41
C ALA A 142 0.56 -16.97 8.15
N ALA A 143 1.70 -16.44 7.72
CA ALA A 143 2.96 -16.69 8.39
C ALA A 143 2.94 -16.10 9.81
N SER A 144 3.52 -16.83 10.77
CA SER A 144 3.67 -16.39 12.16
C SER A 144 4.75 -15.31 12.32
N VAL A 145 5.74 -15.30 11.43
CA VAL A 145 6.84 -14.32 11.40
C VAL A 145 6.57 -13.29 10.33
N TRP A 146 6.66 -12.02 10.72
CA TRP A 146 6.52 -10.93 9.78
C TRP A 146 7.72 -10.86 8.83
N THR A 147 7.44 -10.73 7.54
CA THR A 147 8.41 -10.43 6.50
C THR A 147 7.90 -9.27 5.67
N PRO A 148 8.80 -8.40 5.13
CA PRO A 148 8.38 -7.34 4.24
C PRO A 148 7.61 -7.92 3.04
N PRO A 149 6.33 -7.54 2.83
CA PRO A 149 5.57 -8.07 1.70
C PRO A 149 5.93 -7.39 0.37
N TRP A 150 6.80 -6.38 0.38
CA TRP A 150 7.25 -5.67 -0.80
C TRP A 150 8.78 -5.40 -0.74
N PRO A 151 9.56 -5.59 -1.84
CA PRO A 151 9.13 -6.26 -3.05
C PRO A 151 8.76 -7.73 -2.79
N GLY A 152 7.86 -8.27 -3.60
CA GLY A 152 7.38 -9.65 -3.40
C GLY A 152 8.39 -10.71 -3.87
N PRO A 153 8.25 -11.94 -3.38
CA PRO A 153 9.19 -13.03 -3.71
C PRO A 153 9.12 -13.47 -5.19
N ARG A 154 8.07 -13.06 -5.90
CA ARG A 154 7.86 -13.31 -7.32
C ARG A 154 8.01 -12.07 -8.19
N ALA A 155 8.60 -11.00 -7.64
CA ALA A 155 8.82 -9.77 -8.39
C ALA A 155 9.68 -10.04 -9.63
N ASP A 156 9.31 -9.40 -10.74
CA ASP A 156 10.14 -9.43 -11.95
C ASP A 156 11.41 -8.60 -11.71
N PRO A 157 12.61 -9.23 -11.79
CA PRO A 157 13.88 -8.53 -11.60
C PRO A 157 14.07 -7.37 -12.59
N ALA A 158 13.62 -7.51 -13.84
CA ALA A 158 13.72 -6.46 -14.84
C ALA A 158 12.87 -5.25 -14.47
N HIS A 159 11.66 -5.48 -13.92
CA HIS A 159 10.79 -4.41 -13.44
C HIS A 159 11.40 -3.66 -12.25
N LEU A 160 12.00 -4.39 -11.30
CA LEU A 160 12.69 -3.76 -10.16
C LEU A 160 13.95 -3.00 -10.62
N ALA A 161 14.71 -3.52 -11.56
CA ALA A 161 15.87 -2.83 -12.14
C ALA A 161 15.45 -1.53 -12.84
N ALA A 162 14.37 -1.55 -13.62
CA ALA A 162 13.84 -0.35 -14.25
C ALA A 162 13.33 0.69 -13.22
N ALA A 163 12.70 0.25 -12.13
CA ALA A 163 12.30 1.14 -11.04
C ALA A 163 13.52 1.73 -10.32
N ARG A 164 14.57 0.93 -10.09
CA ARG A 164 15.84 1.37 -9.52
C ARG A 164 16.51 2.40 -10.43
N GLN A 165 16.60 2.16 -11.72
CA GLN A 165 17.18 3.10 -12.67
C GLN A 165 16.46 4.46 -12.65
N ARG A 166 15.11 4.46 -12.61
CA ARG A 166 14.32 5.69 -12.47
C ARG A 166 14.62 6.43 -11.17
N LEU A 167 14.76 5.70 -10.07
CA LEU A 167 15.10 6.27 -8.77
C LEU A 167 16.51 6.87 -8.81
N ASP A 168 17.50 6.13 -9.28
CA ASP A 168 18.91 6.55 -9.29
C ASP A 168 19.11 7.80 -10.16
N ALA A 169 18.38 7.90 -11.27
CA ALA A 169 18.39 9.08 -12.14
C ALA A 169 17.89 10.35 -11.43
N ARG A 170 17.04 10.22 -10.39
CA ARG A 170 16.48 11.32 -9.60
C ARG A 170 17.25 11.56 -8.31
N LEU A 171 17.69 10.50 -7.66
CA LEU A 171 18.41 10.56 -6.39
C LEU A 171 19.81 11.16 -6.54
N GLY A 172 20.44 10.97 -7.70
CA GLY A 172 21.82 11.39 -7.94
C GLY A 172 22.83 10.56 -7.15
N ARG A 173 24.01 11.12 -6.93
CA ARG A 173 25.07 10.43 -6.17
C ARG A 173 24.69 10.30 -4.71
N GLY A 174 25.02 9.14 -4.18
CA GLY A 174 24.75 8.62 -2.85
C GLY A 174 24.78 9.61 -1.67
N GLY A 175 24.48 9.07 -0.53
CA GLY A 175 24.40 9.78 0.74
C GLY A 175 23.19 9.27 1.51
N ARG A 176 23.30 9.33 2.84
CA ARG A 176 22.19 8.98 3.74
C ARG A 176 21.07 10.01 3.60
N TYR A 177 19.84 9.54 3.65
CA TYR A 177 18.69 10.42 3.58
C TYR A 177 17.54 9.97 4.48
N ALA A 178 16.72 10.94 4.86
CA ALA A 178 15.40 10.73 5.42
C ALA A 178 14.35 10.98 4.33
N LEU A 179 13.34 10.12 4.26
CA LEU A 179 12.18 10.35 3.42
C LEU A 179 11.06 10.98 4.26
N LEU A 180 10.70 12.21 3.91
CA LEU A 180 9.64 12.96 4.57
C LEU A 180 8.38 12.95 3.68
N VAL A 181 7.25 12.57 4.26
CA VAL A 181 5.92 12.68 3.64
C VAL A 181 5.10 13.66 4.47
N PRO A 182 5.07 14.96 4.13
CA PRO A 182 4.45 15.97 5.00
C PRO A 182 2.92 16.04 4.86
N ARG A 183 2.34 15.37 3.84
CA ARG A 183 0.92 15.44 3.50
C ARG A 183 0.29 14.06 3.36
N ALA A 184 -0.94 13.93 3.83
CA ALA A 184 -1.69 12.67 3.80
C ALA A 184 -2.56 12.47 2.55
N GLY A 185 -2.76 13.48 1.73
CA GLY A 185 -3.62 13.41 0.53
C GLY A 185 -5.10 13.18 0.80
N GLY A 186 -5.58 13.38 2.04
CA GLY A 186 -6.98 13.22 2.42
C GLY A 186 -7.22 13.45 3.90
N GLY A 187 -8.50 13.46 4.29
CA GLY A 187 -8.95 13.64 5.67
C GLY A 187 -9.67 12.40 6.23
N HIS A 188 -10.05 12.48 7.48
CA HIS A 188 -10.90 11.51 8.16
C HIS A 188 -11.95 12.24 9.00
N GLY A 189 -13.24 11.95 8.76
CA GLY A 189 -14.33 12.61 9.50
C GLY A 189 -14.31 14.15 9.39
N GLY A 190 -13.84 14.72 8.27
CA GLY A 190 -13.67 16.16 8.07
C GLY A 190 -12.39 16.76 8.66
N ALA A 191 -11.60 16.00 9.44
CA ALA A 191 -10.33 16.46 9.98
C ALA A 191 -9.17 16.15 9.03
N SER A 192 -8.16 17.07 8.97
CA SER A 192 -6.91 16.82 8.26
C SER A 192 -6.09 15.73 8.96
N LYS A 193 -5.39 14.93 8.17
CA LYS A 193 -4.39 13.98 8.65
C LYS A 193 -2.97 14.52 8.54
N ASP A 194 -2.80 15.76 8.13
CA ASP A 194 -1.49 16.41 8.06
C ASP A 194 -1.09 16.88 9.47
N TRP A 195 0.12 16.53 9.88
CA TRP A 195 0.68 16.95 11.16
C TRP A 195 1.51 18.25 10.97
N PRO A 196 1.11 19.39 11.55
CA PRO A 196 1.71 20.69 11.23
C PRO A 196 3.24 20.81 11.51
N PRO A 197 3.82 20.17 12.56
CA PRO A 197 5.22 20.35 12.88
C PRO A 197 6.25 19.70 11.94
N PHE A 198 5.89 19.07 10.80
CA PHE A 198 6.85 18.38 9.92
C PHE A 198 8.08 19.22 9.58
N ALA A 199 7.89 20.48 9.16
CA ALA A 199 9.00 21.36 8.77
C ALA A 199 9.99 21.64 9.91
N ALA A 200 9.51 21.66 11.16
CA ALA A 200 10.33 21.90 12.32
C ALA A 200 11.34 20.78 12.63
N LEU A 201 11.17 19.60 12.01
CA LEU A 201 12.06 18.45 12.18
C LEU A 201 13.24 18.43 11.19
N LEU A 202 13.19 19.25 10.13
CA LEU A 202 14.27 19.29 9.13
C LEU A 202 15.65 19.58 9.73
N PRO A 203 15.81 20.58 10.62
CA PRO A 203 17.12 20.85 11.22
C PRO A 203 17.68 19.68 12.04
N LEU A 204 16.81 18.87 12.68
CA LEU A 204 17.24 17.68 13.41
C LEU A 204 17.80 16.63 12.45
N LEU A 205 17.11 16.33 11.36
CA LEU A 205 17.53 15.37 10.36
C LEU A 205 18.81 15.82 9.63
N GLN A 206 18.91 17.10 9.29
CA GLN A 206 20.09 17.68 8.65
C GLN A 206 21.32 17.66 9.56
N ARG A 207 21.18 17.97 10.87
CA ARG A 207 22.25 17.82 11.85
C ARG A 207 22.72 16.37 12.05
N ALA A 208 21.84 15.41 11.78
CA ALA A 208 22.21 13.98 11.74
C ALA A 208 22.93 13.56 10.44
N GLY A 209 23.29 14.51 9.58
CA GLY A 209 23.99 14.27 8.31
C GLY A 209 23.10 13.68 7.20
N LEU A 210 21.78 13.85 7.31
CA LEU A 210 20.84 13.31 6.35
C LEU A 210 20.39 14.40 5.33
N ARG A 211 20.34 14.03 4.05
CA ARG A 211 19.50 14.74 3.09
C ARG A 211 18.04 14.52 3.47
N VAL A 212 17.19 15.51 3.32
CA VAL A 212 15.75 15.35 3.56
C VAL A 212 15.03 15.39 2.21
N LEU A 213 14.48 14.25 1.83
CA LEU A 213 13.86 14.04 0.52
C LEU A 213 12.33 13.92 0.68
N MET A 214 11.61 14.43 -0.29
CA MET A 214 10.17 14.27 -0.43
C MET A 214 9.85 13.77 -1.82
N ALA A 215 8.93 12.82 -1.93
CA ALA A 215 8.49 12.27 -3.22
C ALA A 215 6.97 12.44 -3.36
N PRO A 216 6.52 13.60 -3.88
CA PRO A 216 5.10 13.88 -4.07
C PRO A 216 4.49 13.01 -5.16
N GLY A 217 3.21 12.69 -4.98
CA GLY A 217 2.39 12.12 -6.05
C GLY A 217 2.06 13.16 -7.14
N PRO A 218 1.41 12.70 -8.24
CA PRO A 218 1.00 13.62 -9.31
C PRO A 218 0.14 14.76 -8.79
N GLY A 219 0.58 16.01 -9.05
CA GLY A 219 -0.13 17.23 -8.64
C GLY A 219 0.10 17.68 -7.20
N GLU A 220 0.94 16.99 -6.42
CA GLU A 220 1.18 17.30 -5.01
C GLU A 220 2.46 18.15 -4.78
N ALA A 221 3.30 18.35 -5.78
CA ALA A 221 4.62 18.98 -5.64
C ALA A 221 4.57 20.36 -4.95
N ALA A 222 3.67 21.23 -5.36
CA ALA A 222 3.54 22.56 -4.76
C ALA A 222 3.15 22.50 -3.28
N ALA A 223 2.23 21.60 -2.91
CA ALA A 223 1.80 21.43 -1.52
C ALA A 223 2.91 20.85 -0.64
N PHE A 224 3.73 19.94 -1.17
CA PHE A 224 4.90 19.38 -0.48
C PHE A 224 5.98 20.46 -0.28
N ALA A 225 6.31 21.23 -1.34
CA ALA A 225 7.26 22.33 -1.24
C ALA A 225 6.83 23.39 -0.22
N GLN A 226 5.53 23.68 -0.13
CA GLN A 226 5.00 24.61 0.88
C GLN A 226 5.11 24.02 2.30
N ALA A 227 4.86 22.73 2.47
CA ALA A 227 4.88 22.08 3.78
C ALA A 227 6.29 21.95 4.36
N ALA A 228 7.33 21.78 3.52
CA ALA A 228 8.71 21.64 3.94
C ALA A 228 9.69 22.24 2.90
N PRO A 229 9.80 23.60 2.82
CA PRO A 229 10.54 24.28 1.74
C PRO A 229 12.03 23.96 1.65
N ALA A 230 12.65 23.52 2.76
CA ALA A 230 14.08 23.21 2.80
C ALA A 230 14.39 21.72 2.52
N ALA A 231 13.37 20.92 2.15
CA ALA A 231 13.56 19.54 1.72
C ALA A 231 13.66 19.44 0.19
N GLU A 232 14.36 18.42 -0.30
CA GLU A 232 14.54 18.17 -1.72
C GLU A 232 13.34 17.42 -2.31
N LEU A 233 12.81 17.85 -3.45
CA LEU A 233 11.72 17.18 -4.15
C LEU A 233 12.25 16.18 -5.19
N LEU A 234 11.76 14.96 -5.15
CA LEU A 234 11.95 13.91 -6.16
C LEU A 234 10.63 13.63 -6.86
N GLU A 235 10.35 14.37 -7.92
CA GLU A 235 9.10 14.24 -8.68
C GLU A 235 9.11 13.07 -9.67
N GLY A 236 7.93 12.58 -10.05
CA GLY A 236 7.74 11.61 -11.12
C GLY A 236 8.12 10.17 -10.76
N LEU A 237 8.21 9.83 -9.48
CA LEU A 237 8.38 8.45 -9.04
C LEU A 237 7.03 7.72 -9.06
N ASP A 238 7.02 6.52 -9.64
CA ASP A 238 5.91 5.58 -9.44
C ASP A 238 6.01 4.88 -8.08
N LEU A 239 5.00 4.10 -7.72
CA LEU A 239 4.99 3.43 -6.42
C LEU A 239 6.06 2.35 -6.26
N ALA A 240 6.58 1.77 -7.36
CA ALA A 240 7.71 0.86 -7.28
C ALA A 240 9.01 1.61 -6.92
N ALA A 241 9.28 2.73 -7.60
CA ALA A 241 10.44 3.57 -7.30
C ALA A 241 10.33 4.21 -5.90
N LEU A 242 9.12 4.64 -5.49
CA LEU A 242 8.87 5.14 -4.14
C LEU A 242 9.13 4.06 -3.06
N GLY A 243 8.73 2.82 -3.30
CA GLY A 243 9.02 1.71 -2.38
C GLY A 243 10.52 1.46 -2.24
N LEU A 244 11.29 1.50 -3.33
CA LEU A 244 12.76 1.39 -3.31
C LEU A 244 13.40 2.58 -2.60
N LEU A 245 12.89 3.80 -2.82
CA LEU A 245 13.34 5.00 -2.09
C LEU A 245 13.10 4.84 -0.59
N ALA A 246 11.91 4.39 -0.19
CA ALA A 246 11.59 4.16 1.21
C ALA A 246 12.49 3.08 1.84
N ALA A 247 12.71 1.95 1.14
CA ALA A 247 13.56 0.86 1.61
C ALA A 247 15.01 1.28 1.86
N GLY A 248 15.54 2.24 1.08
CA GLY A 248 16.89 2.78 1.23
C GLY A 248 17.01 3.96 2.19
N ALA A 249 15.91 4.45 2.75
CA ALA A 249 15.93 5.58 3.67
C ALA A 249 16.50 5.19 5.05
N SER A 250 17.31 6.07 5.65
CA SER A 250 17.74 5.93 7.04
C SER A 250 16.57 5.99 8.02
N VAL A 251 15.56 6.77 7.67
CA VAL A 251 14.27 6.84 8.36
C VAL A 251 13.22 7.42 7.41
N VAL A 252 11.99 6.93 7.52
CA VAL A 252 10.81 7.53 6.90
C VAL A 252 9.98 8.21 7.99
N LEU A 253 9.53 9.43 7.74
CA LEU A 253 8.58 10.15 8.60
C LEU A 253 7.34 10.49 7.79
N ALA A 254 6.18 10.04 8.23
CA ALA A 254 4.94 10.21 7.49
C ALA A 254 3.71 10.27 8.41
N PRO A 255 2.61 10.93 8.00
CA PRO A 255 1.31 10.76 8.65
C PRO A 255 0.65 9.44 8.26
N ASP A 256 -0.58 9.20 8.72
CA ASP A 256 -1.42 8.10 8.22
C ASP A 256 -1.78 8.28 6.74
N CYS A 257 -0.97 7.69 5.86
CA CYS A 257 -1.09 7.84 4.41
C CYS A 257 -0.59 6.60 3.65
N GLY A 258 -0.88 6.53 2.34
CA GLY A 258 -0.46 5.43 1.48
C GLY A 258 1.06 5.19 1.48
N PRO A 259 1.89 6.22 1.31
CA PRO A 259 3.35 6.09 1.38
C PRO A 259 3.88 5.52 2.71
N ALA A 260 3.26 5.81 3.86
CA ALA A 260 3.63 5.21 5.15
C ALA A 260 3.43 3.69 5.15
N HIS A 261 2.31 3.21 4.59
CA HIS A 261 2.07 1.78 4.44
C HIS A 261 3.08 1.13 3.49
N LEU A 262 3.42 1.80 2.38
CA LEU A 262 4.42 1.29 1.43
C LEU A 262 5.81 1.22 2.07
N ALA A 263 6.21 2.24 2.81
CA ALA A 263 7.47 2.23 3.58
C ALA A 263 7.53 1.05 4.56
N ALA A 264 6.45 0.82 5.31
CA ALA A 264 6.34 -0.33 6.21
C ALA A 264 6.44 -1.66 5.46
N ALA A 265 5.74 -1.79 4.33
CA ALA A 265 5.77 -2.98 3.48
C ALA A 265 7.16 -3.23 2.87
N ALA A 266 7.91 -2.18 2.59
CA ALA A 266 9.30 -2.24 2.11
C ALA A 266 10.33 -2.47 3.23
N GLY A 267 9.89 -2.62 4.49
CA GLY A 267 10.75 -2.87 5.63
C GLY A 267 11.56 -1.66 6.09
N ALA A 268 11.19 -0.44 5.69
CA ALA A 268 11.88 0.78 6.10
C ALA A 268 11.74 1.06 7.60
N PRO A 269 12.76 1.67 8.24
CA PRO A 269 12.58 2.32 9.54
C PRO A 269 11.55 3.45 9.39
N LEU A 270 10.47 3.41 10.16
CA LEU A 270 9.35 4.33 9.99
C LEU A 270 8.91 4.95 11.31
N VAL A 271 8.77 6.26 11.33
CA VAL A 271 8.00 6.99 12.34
C VAL A 271 6.70 7.45 11.67
N ALA A 272 5.58 6.93 12.14
CA ALA A 272 4.26 7.28 11.62
C ALA A 272 3.50 8.11 12.66
N VAL A 273 3.01 9.29 12.28
CA VAL A 273 2.27 10.19 13.16
C VAL A 273 0.78 10.13 12.83
N PHE A 274 -0.02 9.88 13.83
CA PHE A 274 -1.46 9.72 13.73
C PHE A 274 -2.17 10.84 14.49
N GLY A 275 -3.25 11.34 13.95
CA GLY A 275 -4.14 12.30 14.59
C GLY A 275 -5.56 11.75 14.67
N PRO A 276 -6.42 12.04 13.67
CA PRO A 276 -7.85 11.69 13.73
C PRO A 276 -8.15 10.20 13.52
N THR A 277 -7.20 9.41 13.03
CA THR A 277 -7.40 7.99 12.69
C THR A 277 -6.94 7.07 13.81
N SER A 278 -7.50 5.84 13.85
CA SER A 278 -7.16 4.83 14.85
C SER A 278 -6.01 3.94 14.39
N PRO A 279 -4.85 3.95 15.09
CA PRO A 279 -3.75 3.04 14.80
C PRO A 279 -4.12 1.56 14.95
N ALA A 280 -5.03 1.21 15.83
CA ALA A 280 -5.50 -0.16 15.99
C ALA A 280 -6.10 -0.72 14.70
N ARG A 281 -6.69 0.13 13.86
CA ARG A 281 -7.30 -0.26 12.59
C ARG A 281 -6.35 -0.17 11.39
N CYS A 282 -5.53 0.87 11.31
CA CYS A 282 -4.83 1.20 10.07
C CYS A 282 -3.36 1.62 10.26
N ARG A 283 -2.71 1.26 11.37
CA ARG A 283 -1.26 1.55 11.48
C ARG A 283 -0.47 0.83 10.37
N PRO A 284 0.67 1.38 9.92
CA PRO A 284 1.59 0.68 9.04
C PRO A 284 2.00 -0.67 9.64
N TRP A 285 1.84 -1.75 8.87
CA TRP A 285 2.01 -3.13 9.34
C TRP A 285 3.47 -3.58 9.24
N SER A 286 4.28 -3.16 10.22
CA SER A 286 5.69 -3.53 10.33
C SER A 286 6.16 -3.44 11.77
N PRO A 287 7.00 -4.37 12.25
CA PRO A 287 7.63 -4.25 13.58
C PRO A 287 8.66 -3.10 13.64
N ARG A 288 9.10 -2.59 12.49
CA ARG A 288 10.02 -1.44 12.38
C ARG A 288 9.30 -0.09 12.36
N ALA A 289 7.97 -0.07 12.43
CA ALA A 289 7.18 1.15 12.48
C ALA A 289 6.93 1.58 13.93
N GLN A 290 7.43 2.76 14.31
CA GLN A 290 7.03 3.46 15.53
C GLN A 290 5.82 4.33 15.20
N VAL A 291 4.70 4.08 15.86
CA VAL A 291 3.45 4.81 15.64
C VAL A 291 3.17 5.67 16.85
N LEU A 292 2.94 6.96 16.62
CA LEU A 292 2.73 7.97 17.65
C LEU A 292 1.39 8.68 17.44
N GLY A 293 0.69 8.99 18.53
CA GLY A 293 -0.63 9.62 18.49
C GLY A 293 -1.73 8.67 18.01
N GLY A 294 -2.86 9.23 17.60
CA GLY A 294 -4.05 8.52 17.11
C GLY A 294 -5.30 8.77 17.95
N ASP A 295 -6.42 8.27 17.43
CA ASP A 295 -7.73 8.35 18.09
C ASP A 295 -8.13 9.79 18.50
N GLY A 296 -7.80 10.76 17.64
CA GLY A 296 -8.09 12.19 17.83
C GLY A 296 -6.95 13.01 18.46
N HIS A 297 -5.84 12.38 18.83
CA HIS A 297 -4.72 13.05 19.51
C HIS A 297 -3.46 13.03 18.63
N TRP A 298 -2.89 14.20 18.39
CA TRP A 298 -1.59 14.33 17.74
C TRP A 298 -0.44 14.15 18.74
N PRO A 299 0.68 13.52 18.33
CA PRO A 299 1.87 13.46 19.19
C PRO A 299 2.51 14.85 19.32
N GLU A 300 3.13 15.08 20.45
CA GLU A 300 3.98 16.25 20.65
C GLU A 300 5.24 16.17 19.80
N ARG A 301 5.77 17.33 19.38
CA ARG A 301 6.99 17.37 18.55
C ARG A 301 8.17 16.65 19.20
N ALA A 302 8.37 16.82 20.51
CA ALA A 302 9.45 16.18 21.25
C ALA A 302 9.36 14.65 21.24
N GLU A 303 8.16 14.07 21.23
CA GLU A 303 7.96 12.62 21.13
C GLU A 303 8.40 12.10 19.76
N VAL A 304 8.07 12.85 18.69
CA VAL A 304 8.47 12.50 17.32
C VAL A 304 9.98 12.65 17.12
N GLU A 305 10.59 13.71 17.67
CA GLU A 305 12.06 13.90 17.68
C GLU A 305 12.76 12.73 18.37
N ALA A 306 12.30 12.33 19.55
CA ALA A 306 12.84 11.18 20.27
C ALA A 306 12.68 9.86 19.49
N ALA A 307 11.56 9.65 18.81
CA ALA A 307 11.33 8.46 17.98
C ALA A 307 12.27 8.43 16.77
N LEU A 308 12.48 9.57 16.10
CA LEU A 308 13.43 9.70 14.99
C LEU A 308 14.86 9.36 15.43
N LEU A 309 15.30 9.90 16.56
CA LEU A 309 16.63 9.63 17.11
C LEU A 309 16.81 8.14 17.46
N ARG A 310 15.77 7.50 18.04
CA ARG A 310 15.80 6.04 18.27
C ARG A 310 15.92 5.25 16.98
N CYS A 311 15.15 5.59 15.93
CA CYS A 311 15.25 4.95 14.62
C CYS A 311 16.67 5.05 14.05
N LEU A 312 17.27 6.23 14.10
CA LEU A 312 18.62 6.49 13.58
C LEU A 312 19.70 5.75 14.36
N ALA A 313 19.56 5.62 15.69
CA ALA A 313 20.51 4.90 16.53
C ALA A 313 20.50 3.37 16.30
N HIS A 314 19.34 2.79 15.95
CA HIS A 314 19.19 1.34 15.72
C HIS A 314 19.51 0.91 14.27
N HIS A 315 19.75 1.84 13.38
CA HIS A 315 20.15 1.60 12.00
C HIS A 315 21.42 2.37 11.68
N PRO A 316 22.57 1.97 12.32
CA PRO A 316 23.87 2.49 11.92
C PRO A 316 24.13 2.09 10.46
N GLU A 317 25.02 2.82 9.82
CA GLU A 317 25.35 2.81 8.40
C GLU A 317 25.33 1.41 7.76
N PRO A 318 24.80 1.26 6.52
CA PRO A 318 25.29 0.20 5.66
C PRO A 318 26.79 0.43 5.56
N GLY A 319 27.57 -0.57 5.98
CA GLY A 319 29.03 -0.53 5.82
C GLY A 319 29.44 -0.16 4.39
N PRO A 320 30.65 0.37 4.20
CA PRO A 320 31.15 0.84 2.93
C PRO A 320 31.11 -0.21 1.84
#